data_1b2b37f254900cb57db52966ea924cca
#
_entry.id   1b2b37f254900cb57db52966ea924cca
#
_cell.length_a   1.000
_cell.length_b   1.000
_cell.length_c   1.000
_cell.angle_alpha   90.00
_cell.angle_beta   90.00
_cell.angle_gamma   90.00
#
_symmetry.space_group_name_H-M   'P 1'
#
loop_
_entity.id
_entity.type
_entity.pdbx_description
1 polymer ?
#
loop_
_entity_poly.entity_id
_entity_poly.type
_entity_poly.pdbx_seq_one_letter_code
_entity_poly.pdbx_strand_id
1 'polypeptide(L)'
;KTLFFILLIFKSTISFSDDTKIKIGVLAPLSGENKDLGQQIINSIRMALIDIDDNKIEIYPKDTKSDPNITLRSALELEKMGINLVIGPIFYENLIFLKEVENITFLSLTNKTLDLSKNIISTGINSTSQLITIKKFLKLNEIKKTILLMPEQDYDLEIKRGVKNSKLRFSREYFYNIEPTKLTKQIEEITNYDRRKQNLLDEIKRVWSEHKGGMLEFYPPID
;
A
#
# COMPACT_ATOMS: atom_id res chain seq x y z
N LYS A 1 31.24 37.25 54.52
CA LYS A 1 31.58 35.99 53.73
C LYS A 1 30.41 35.02 53.67
N THR A 2 29.55 34.94 54.68
CA THR A 2 28.36 34.05 54.76
C THR A 2 27.23 34.47 53.86
N LEU A 3 27.06 35.78 53.58
CA LEU A 3 25.99 36.31 52.72
C LEU A 3 26.23 35.98 51.24
N PHE A 4 27.48 35.86 50.82
CA PHE A 4 27.85 35.52 49.42
C PHE A 4 27.64 34.05 49.10
N PHE A 5 27.65 33.20 50.10
CA PHE A 5 27.42 31.75 49.91
C PHE A 5 25.94 31.41 49.78
N ILE A 6 25.02 32.19 50.39
CA ILE A 6 23.58 32.00 50.25
C ILE A 6 23.07 32.42 48.89
N LEU A 7 23.73 33.39 48.22
CA LEU A 7 23.34 33.84 46.89
C LEU A 7 23.70 32.80 45.76
N LEU A 8 24.62 31.88 46.04
CA LEU A 8 25.07 30.82 45.11
C LEU A 8 24.13 29.61 45.10
N ILE A 9 23.35 29.40 46.16
CA ILE A 9 22.43 28.23 46.27
C ILE A 9 21.08 28.51 45.53
N PHE A 10 20.76 29.77 45.22
CA PHE A 10 19.55 30.15 44.51
C PHE A 10 19.66 30.14 42.97
N LYS A 11 20.75 29.63 42.41
CA LYS A 11 20.75 29.16 40.99
C LYS A 11 20.13 27.76 40.93
N SER A 12 18.91 27.60 41.43
CA SER A 12 18.07 26.49 41.02
C SER A 12 17.92 26.61 39.53
N THR A 13 18.53 25.70 38.79
CA THR A 13 18.26 25.48 37.36
C THR A 13 16.76 25.25 37.24
N ILE A 14 16.03 26.29 36.82
CA ILE A 14 14.68 26.07 36.27
C ILE A 14 14.94 25.29 35.02
N SER A 15 14.90 23.97 35.14
CA SER A 15 14.79 23.07 33.99
C SER A 15 13.41 23.34 33.43
N PHE A 16 13.34 24.19 32.41
CA PHE A 16 12.20 24.22 31.54
C PHE A 16 12.18 22.87 30.88
N SER A 17 11.35 21.97 31.38
CA SER A 17 10.91 20.82 30.57
C SER A 17 10.23 21.48 29.36
N ASP A 18 10.88 21.36 28.22
CA ASP A 18 10.29 21.78 26.95
C ASP A 18 9.14 20.78 26.67
N ASP A 19 7.97 21.15 27.14
CA ASP A 19 6.73 20.37 27.02
C ASP A 19 6.10 20.62 25.63
N THR A 20 6.97 20.78 24.62
CA THR A 20 6.54 20.98 23.23
C THR A 20 5.79 19.75 22.74
N LYS A 21 4.51 19.95 22.52
CA LYS A 21 3.63 18.92 21.99
C LYS A 21 3.89 18.68 20.51
N ILE A 22 3.96 17.41 20.13
CA ILE A 22 4.09 16.98 18.74
C ILE A 22 2.69 16.97 18.13
N LYS A 23 2.42 17.92 17.25
CA LYS A 23 1.13 18.01 16.55
C LYS A 23 1.19 17.29 15.23
N ILE A 24 0.28 16.34 15.03
CA ILE A 24 0.16 15.55 13.79
C ILE A 24 -1.24 15.76 13.23
N GLY A 25 -1.33 16.24 12.00
CA GLY A 25 -2.58 16.33 11.25
C GLY A 25 -3.01 14.98 10.69
N VAL A 26 -4.30 14.78 10.50
CA VAL A 26 -4.83 13.61 9.80
C VAL A 26 -5.84 14.05 8.77
N LEU A 27 -5.60 13.72 7.51
CA LEU A 27 -6.51 13.95 6.39
C LEU A 27 -7.18 12.64 6.01
N ALA A 28 -8.44 12.48 6.40
CA ALA A 28 -9.23 11.27 6.14
C ALA A 28 -10.67 11.63 5.76
N PRO A 29 -11.38 10.80 4.97
CA PRO A 29 -12.79 10.99 4.69
C PRO A 29 -13.62 10.60 5.92
N LEU A 30 -13.99 11.57 6.74
CA LEU A 30 -14.76 11.35 7.97
C LEU A 30 -16.27 11.42 7.73
N SER A 31 -16.69 11.83 6.55
CA SER A 31 -18.08 11.84 6.08
C SER A 31 -18.18 11.40 4.62
N GLY A 32 -19.41 11.17 4.14
CA GLY A 32 -19.67 10.70 2.77
C GLY A 32 -19.49 9.19 2.61
N GLU A 33 -19.36 8.74 1.35
CA GLU A 33 -19.32 7.33 0.96
C GLU A 33 -18.15 6.55 1.61
N ASN A 34 -17.00 7.19 1.76
CA ASN A 34 -15.80 6.56 2.30
C ASN A 34 -15.61 6.77 3.82
N LYS A 35 -16.67 7.17 4.55
CA LYS A 35 -16.62 7.45 5.98
C LYS A 35 -16.06 6.29 6.81
N ASP A 36 -16.46 5.07 6.49
CA ASP A 36 -16.05 3.89 7.26
C ASP A 36 -14.54 3.65 7.16
N LEU A 37 -13.96 3.90 5.99
CA LEU A 37 -12.50 3.83 5.80
C LEU A 37 -11.78 4.90 6.62
N GLY A 38 -12.30 6.14 6.59
CA GLY A 38 -11.77 7.23 7.42
C GLY A 38 -11.82 6.92 8.92
N GLN A 39 -12.93 6.34 9.37
CA GLN A 39 -13.09 5.93 10.77
C GLN A 39 -12.10 4.82 11.17
N GLN A 40 -11.84 3.84 10.29
CA GLN A 40 -10.84 2.80 10.54
C GLN A 40 -9.44 3.39 10.72
N ILE A 41 -9.07 4.40 9.93
CA ILE A 41 -7.79 5.09 10.07
C ILE A 41 -7.70 5.80 11.43
N ILE A 42 -8.73 6.54 11.82
CA ILE A 42 -8.76 7.20 13.12
C ILE A 42 -8.63 6.19 14.27
N ASN A 43 -9.32 5.05 14.17
CA ASN A 43 -9.22 3.99 15.17
C ASN A 43 -7.81 3.38 15.22
N SER A 44 -7.18 3.15 14.06
CA SER A 44 -5.81 2.64 14.00
C SER A 44 -4.81 3.62 14.63
N ILE A 45 -4.97 4.92 14.37
CA ILE A 45 -4.13 5.97 14.99
C ILE A 45 -4.34 5.99 16.51
N ARG A 46 -5.59 5.87 16.99
CA ARG A 46 -5.87 5.80 18.44
C ARG A 46 -5.21 4.59 19.09
N MET A 47 -5.27 3.43 18.45
CA MET A 47 -4.60 2.22 18.95
C MET A 47 -3.08 2.42 19.02
N ALA A 48 -2.47 3.00 17.97
CA ALA A 48 -1.05 3.30 17.96
C ALA A 48 -0.64 4.29 19.07
N LEU A 49 -1.47 5.31 19.36
CA LEU A 49 -1.23 6.25 20.46
C LEU A 49 -1.28 5.57 21.83
N ILE A 50 -2.18 4.61 22.02
CA ILE A 50 -2.24 3.81 23.26
C ILE A 50 -0.97 2.96 23.40
N ASP A 51 -0.50 2.34 22.33
CA ASP A 51 0.71 1.50 22.35
C ASP A 51 1.99 2.35 22.58
N ILE A 52 2.03 3.57 22.04
CA ILE A 52 3.17 4.49 22.21
C ILE A 52 3.21 5.07 23.64
N ASP A 53 2.05 5.27 24.26
CA ASP A 53 1.85 5.83 25.61
C ASP A 53 2.62 7.16 25.84
N ASP A 54 2.67 8.04 24.83
CA ASP A 54 3.30 9.35 24.90
C ASP A 54 2.23 10.45 24.83
N ASN A 55 2.01 11.14 25.95
CA ASN A 55 1.03 12.22 26.08
C ASN A 55 1.44 13.52 25.37
N LYS A 56 2.64 13.56 24.78
CA LYS A 56 3.11 14.71 23.99
C LYS A 56 2.56 14.71 22.57
N ILE A 57 2.04 13.58 22.08
CA ILE A 57 1.49 13.49 20.73
C ILE A 57 0.02 13.94 20.71
N GLU A 58 -0.28 14.95 19.91
CA GLU A 58 -1.63 15.44 19.67
C GLU A 58 -2.05 15.24 18.22
N ILE A 59 -3.23 14.67 18.00
CA ILE A 59 -3.77 14.37 16.66
C ILE A 59 -4.87 15.37 16.30
N TYR A 60 -4.78 15.93 15.10
CA TYR A 60 -5.71 16.91 14.54
C TYR A 60 -6.40 16.36 13.29
N PRO A 61 -7.52 15.64 13.43
CA PRO A 61 -8.25 15.08 12.30
C PRO A 61 -9.03 16.16 11.55
N LYS A 62 -9.00 16.07 10.22
CA LYS A 62 -9.75 16.88 9.27
C LYS A 62 -10.47 16.01 8.26
N ASP A 63 -11.72 16.33 7.98
CA ASP A 63 -12.54 15.64 7.01
C ASP A 63 -12.19 16.08 5.57
N THR A 64 -11.76 15.15 4.74
CA THR A 64 -11.47 15.41 3.32
C THR A 64 -12.68 15.21 2.43
N LYS A 65 -13.72 14.53 2.90
CA LYS A 65 -14.89 14.09 2.10
C LYS A 65 -14.52 13.38 0.79
N SER A 66 -13.30 12.86 0.69
CA SER A 66 -12.71 12.34 -0.55
C SER A 66 -12.66 13.36 -1.70
N ASP A 67 -12.68 14.65 -1.40
CA ASP A 67 -12.66 15.77 -2.37
C ASP A 67 -11.31 16.48 -2.34
N PRO A 68 -10.64 16.68 -3.52
CA PRO A 68 -9.32 17.33 -3.58
C PRO A 68 -9.32 18.79 -3.07
N ASN A 69 -10.37 19.57 -3.32
CA ASN A 69 -10.45 20.97 -2.89
C ASN A 69 -10.68 21.08 -1.38
N ILE A 70 -11.52 20.21 -0.83
CA ILE A 70 -11.73 20.13 0.62
C ILE A 70 -10.45 19.67 1.32
N THR A 71 -9.74 18.70 0.71
CA THR A 71 -8.45 18.22 1.20
C THR A 71 -7.42 19.34 1.26
N LEU A 72 -7.30 20.15 0.19
CA LEU A 72 -6.40 21.32 0.18
C LEU A 72 -6.78 22.33 1.27
N ARG A 73 -8.06 22.66 1.41
CA ARG A 73 -8.51 23.59 2.46
C ARG A 73 -8.16 23.10 3.85
N SER A 74 -8.40 21.81 4.11
CA SER A 74 -8.08 21.17 5.38
C SER A 74 -6.57 21.16 5.64
N ALA A 75 -5.75 20.95 4.62
CA ALA A 75 -4.29 21.03 4.74
C ALA A 75 -3.82 22.44 5.09
N LEU A 76 -4.36 23.48 4.44
CA LEU A 76 -4.04 24.88 4.73
C LEU A 76 -4.48 25.31 6.14
N GLU A 77 -5.56 24.74 6.66
CA GLU A 77 -5.97 24.96 8.05
C GLU A 77 -4.97 24.34 9.03
N LEU A 78 -4.48 23.11 8.74
CA LEU A 78 -3.46 22.44 9.55
C LEU A 78 -2.13 23.23 9.52
N GLU A 79 -1.75 23.74 8.35
CA GLU A 79 -0.56 24.58 8.20
C GLU A 79 -0.63 25.85 9.08
N LYS A 80 -1.78 26.55 9.06
CA LYS A 80 -2.02 27.73 9.92
C LYS A 80 -1.94 27.42 11.43
N MET A 81 -2.21 26.18 11.83
CA MET A 81 -2.05 25.69 13.20
C MET A 81 -0.61 25.33 13.57
N GLY A 82 0.34 25.51 12.62
CA GLY A 82 1.75 25.16 12.77
C GLY A 82 2.03 23.67 12.71
N ILE A 83 1.14 22.90 12.07
CA ILE A 83 1.31 21.46 11.86
C ILE A 83 2.08 21.25 10.58
N ASN A 84 3.23 20.57 10.64
CA ASN A 84 4.12 20.30 9.52
C ASN A 84 4.21 18.81 9.13
N LEU A 85 3.52 17.94 9.88
CA LEU A 85 3.43 16.51 9.58
C LEU A 85 1.96 16.10 9.54
N VAL A 86 1.56 15.46 8.43
CA VAL A 86 0.17 15.04 8.20
C VAL A 86 0.12 13.60 7.71
N ILE A 87 -0.69 12.78 8.35
CA ILE A 87 -1.02 11.42 7.89
C ILE A 87 -2.22 11.51 6.93
N GLY A 88 -2.09 10.90 5.76
CA GLY A 88 -3.07 11.02 4.68
C GLY A 88 -2.67 12.04 3.61
N PRO A 89 -3.54 12.27 2.63
CA PRO A 89 -4.82 11.59 2.39
C PRO A 89 -4.65 10.14 1.92
N ILE A 90 -5.79 9.43 1.75
CA ILE A 90 -5.80 8.03 1.28
C ILE A 90 -5.72 7.96 -0.23
N PHE A 91 -6.60 8.71 -0.88
CA PHE A 91 -6.78 8.65 -2.33
C PHE A 91 -5.78 9.52 -3.06
N TYR A 92 -5.22 9.00 -4.15
CA TYR A 92 -4.24 9.70 -4.97
C TYR A 92 -4.80 11.01 -5.55
N GLU A 93 -6.06 11.02 -5.95
CA GLU A 93 -6.74 12.18 -6.50
C GLU A 93 -6.73 13.38 -5.55
N ASN A 94 -6.75 13.11 -4.25
CA ASN A 94 -6.72 14.15 -3.22
C ASN A 94 -5.32 14.79 -3.05
N LEU A 95 -4.28 14.25 -3.70
CA LEU A 95 -2.92 14.79 -3.66
C LEU A 95 -2.69 15.92 -4.67
N ILE A 96 -3.57 16.09 -5.65
CA ILE A 96 -3.35 16.96 -6.83
C ILE A 96 -2.92 18.38 -6.43
N PHE A 97 -3.56 18.97 -5.43
CA PHE A 97 -3.29 20.34 -5.00
C PHE A 97 -2.32 20.44 -3.82
N LEU A 98 -1.99 19.33 -3.15
CA LEU A 98 -1.15 19.36 -1.94
C LEU A 98 0.31 19.68 -2.22
N LYS A 99 0.75 19.61 -3.47
CA LYS A 99 2.08 20.07 -3.92
C LYS A 99 2.32 21.55 -3.63
N GLU A 100 1.26 22.34 -3.48
CA GLU A 100 1.30 23.77 -3.22
C GLU A 100 1.48 24.12 -1.73
N VAL A 101 1.32 23.14 -0.85
CA VAL A 101 1.44 23.28 0.61
C VAL A 101 2.83 22.82 1.04
N GLU A 102 3.83 23.68 0.87
CA GLU A 102 5.26 23.32 0.97
C GLU A 102 5.74 23.06 2.40
N ASN A 103 5.08 23.66 3.41
CA ASN A 103 5.52 23.56 4.81
C ASN A 103 5.01 22.28 5.51
N ILE A 104 4.22 21.45 4.82
CA ILE A 104 3.71 20.19 5.35
C ILE A 104 4.35 19.02 4.62
N THR A 105 4.82 18.04 5.38
CA THR A 105 5.14 16.71 4.86
C THR A 105 3.92 15.81 5.01
N PHE A 106 3.43 15.27 3.88
CA PHE A 106 2.28 14.37 3.87
C PHE A 106 2.74 12.92 3.80
N LEU A 107 2.37 12.11 4.79
CA LEU A 107 2.49 10.66 4.78
C LEU A 107 1.21 10.08 4.16
N SER A 108 1.14 10.11 2.84
CA SER A 108 -0.04 9.65 2.12
C SER A 108 -0.18 8.13 2.16
N LEU A 109 -1.39 7.66 2.39
CA LEU A 109 -1.72 6.23 2.43
C LEU A 109 -1.93 5.63 1.03
N THR A 110 -1.71 6.43 -0.03
CA THR A 110 -1.77 5.94 -1.41
C THR A 110 -0.70 4.89 -1.71
N ASN A 111 -1.02 3.97 -2.59
CA ASN A 111 -0.08 2.99 -3.14
C ASN A 111 0.64 3.49 -4.42
N LYS A 112 0.23 4.61 -4.99
CA LYS A 112 0.88 5.22 -6.16
C LYS A 112 2.17 5.92 -5.74
N THR A 113 3.21 5.79 -6.56
CA THR A 113 4.54 6.38 -6.34
C THR A 113 5.01 7.28 -7.49
N LEU A 114 4.23 7.31 -8.59
CA LEU A 114 4.51 8.18 -9.73
C LEU A 114 4.00 9.60 -9.47
N ASP A 115 4.73 10.58 -9.97
CA ASP A 115 4.37 12.00 -10.01
C ASP A 115 4.02 12.63 -8.65
N LEU A 116 4.56 12.08 -7.56
CA LEU A 116 4.45 12.67 -6.23
C LEU A 116 5.41 13.86 -6.10
N SER A 117 4.93 14.94 -5.49
CA SER A 117 5.77 16.08 -5.13
C SER A 117 6.70 15.74 -3.96
N LYS A 118 7.74 16.57 -3.75
CA LYS A 118 8.79 16.31 -2.74
C LYS A 118 8.29 16.26 -1.30
N ASN A 119 7.19 16.94 -1.03
CA ASN A 119 6.54 17.00 0.28
C ASN A 119 5.54 15.85 0.53
N ILE A 120 5.38 14.92 -0.43
CA ILE A 120 4.47 13.78 -0.33
C ILE A 120 5.26 12.48 -0.33
N ILE A 121 5.10 11.70 0.73
CA ILE A 121 5.70 10.37 0.91
C ILE A 121 4.58 9.34 0.83
N SER A 122 4.63 8.46 -0.17
CA SER A 122 3.70 7.31 -0.24
C SER A 122 4.09 6.26 0.80
N THR A 123 3.18 5.95 1.71
CA THR A 123 3.34 4.93 2.76
C THR A 123 2.53 3.67 2.49
N GLY A 124 1.69 3.69 1.45
CA GLY A 124 0.90 2.53 1.04
C GLY A 124 1.76 1.41 0.44
N ILE A 125 1.18 0.21 0.41
CA ILE A 125 1.82 -0.97 -0.20
C ILE A 125 1.81 -0.79 -1.71
N ASN A 126 2.95 -0.40 -2.28
CA ASN A 126 3.11 -0.16 -3.72
C ASN A 126 3.64 -1.39 -4.47
N SER A 127 3.62 -1.34 -5.80
CA SER A 127 4.07 -2.43 -6.67
C SER A 127 5.52 -2.85 -6.41
N THR A 128 6.40 -1.92 -6.08
CA THR A 128 7.81 -2.23 -5.76
C THR A 128 7.92 -3.08 -4.49
N SER A 129 7.23 -2.69 -3.42
CA SER A 129 7.26 -3.43 -2.14
C SER A 129 6.64 -4.82 -2.27
N GLN A 130 5.54 -4.93 -3.01
CA GLN A 130 4.91 -6.22 -3.33
C GLN A 130 5.86 -7.15 -4.08
N LEU A 131 6.49 -6.66 -5.15
CA LEU A 131 7.41 -7.46 -5.97
C LEU A 131 8.69 -7.83 -5.22
N ILE A 132 9.19 -6.98 -4.31
CA ILE A 132 10.30 -7.35 -3.41
C ILE A 132 9.88 -8.50 -2.48
N THR A 133 8.67 -8.48 -1.95
CA THR A 133 8.14 -9.55 -1.09
C THR A 133 7.97 -10.84 -1.87
N ILE A 134 7.38 -10.76 -3.07
CA ILE A 134 7.28 -11.92 -3.98
C ILE A 134 8.66 -12.48 -4.29
N LYS A 135 9.65 -11.65 -4.59
CA LYS A 135 11.02 -12.09 -4.84
C LYS A 135 11.62 -12.86 -3.66
N LYS A 136 11.38 -12.40 -2.42
CA LYS A 136 11.83 -13.12 -1.21
C LYS A 136 11.16 -14.50 -1.11
N PHE A 137 9.84 -14.54 -1.33
CA PHE A 137 9.07 -15.80 -1.34
C PHE A 137 9.58 -16.80 -2.39
N LEU A 138 9.78 -16.35 -3.63
CA LEU A 138 10.31 -17.18 -4.72
C LEU A 138 11.69 -17.74 -4.38
N LYS A 139 12.55 -16.93 -3.77
CA LYS A 139 13.88 -17.36 -3.34
C LYS A 139 13.82 -18.40 -2.23
N LEU A 140 12.96 -18.20 -1.23
CA LEU A 140 12.80 -19.12 -0.09
C LEU A 140 12.25 -20.48 -0.53
N ASN A 141 11.41 -20.51 -1.56
CA ASN A 141 10.80 -21.73 -2.09
C ASN A 141 11.52 -22.29 -3.33
N GLU A 142 12.70 -21.78 -3.66
CA GLU A 142 13.53 -22.21 -4.79
C GLU A 142 12.81 -22.16 -6.16
N ILE A 143 11.81 -21.30 -6.30
CA ILE A 143 11.04 -21.15 -7.55
C ILE A 143 11.88 -20.37 -8.56
N LYS A 144 12.30 -21.04 -9.63
CA LYS A 144 13.22 -20.50 -10.65
C LYS A 144 12.51 -19.87 -11.85
N LYS A 145 11.25 -20.27 -12.12
CA LYS A 145 10.51 -19.81 -13.30
C LYS A 145 9.18 -19.19 -12.86
N THR A 146 8.97 -17.94 -13.21
CA THR A 146 7.74 -17.20 -12.94
C THR A 146 7.30 -16.46 -14.18
N ILE A 147 6.01 -16.24 -14.29
CA ILE A 147 5.37 -15.50 -15.36
C ILE A 147 4.72 -14.25 -14.73
N LEU A 148 4.86 -13.12 -15.38
CA LEU A 148 4.16 -11.91 -15.02
C LEU A 148 2.93 -11.76 -15.91
N LEU A 149 1.75 -11.63 -15.28
CA LEU A 149 0.50 -11.29 -15.95
C LEU A 149 0.10 -9.88 -15.52
N MET A 150 -0.09 -8.99 -16.48
CA MET A 150 -0.45 -7.59 -16.24
C MET A 150 -1.73 -7.22 -16.99
N PRO A 151 -2.65 -6.47 -16.40
CA PRO A 151 -3.77 -5.91 -17.13
C PRO A 151 -3.30 -4.82 -18.12
N GLU A 152 -3.92 -4.75 -19.28
CA GLU A 152 -3.73 -3.67 -20.27
C GLU A 152 -4.48 -2.42 -19.79
N GLN A 153 -3.93 -1.69 -18.81
CA GLN A 153 -4.54 -0.48 -18.27
C GLN A 153 -3.52 0.48 -17.67
N ASP A 154 -3.99 1.61 -17.13
CA ASP A 154 -3.23 2.73 -16.55
C ASP A 154 -2.22 2.37 -15.47
N TYR A 155 -2.32 1.19 -14.87
CA TYR A 155 -1.37 0.67 -13.87
C TYR A 155 -0.04 0.16 -14.44
N ASP A 156 0.07 0.08 -15.76
CA ASP A 156 1.23 -0.50 -16.45
C ASP A 156 2.55 0.19 -16.04
N LEU A 157 2.57 1.51 -15.97
CA LEU A 157 3.76 2.28 -15.60
C LEU A 157 4.22 2.01 -14.17
N GLU A 158 3.29 1.93 -13.21
CA GLU A 158 3.61 1.62 -11.80
C GLU A 158 4.16 0.19 -11.66
N ILE A 159 3.57 -0.77 -12.35
CA ILE A 159 4.01 -2.16 -12.33
C ILE A 159 5.38 -2.29 -12.99
N LYS A 160 5.59 -1.71 -14.16
CA LYS A 160 6.89 -1.68 -14.86
C LYS A 160 8.00 -1.06 -14.01
N ARG A 161 7.68 0.04 -13.32
CA ARG A 161 8.60 0.67 -12.37
C ARG A 161 8.91 -0.26 -11.19
N GLY A 162 7.87 -0.92 -10.64
CA GLY A 162 8.01 -1.91 -9.58
C GLY A 162 8.90 -3.07 -9.97
N VAL A 163 8.71 -3.63 -11.19
CA VAL A 163 9.55 -4.69 -11.75
C VAL A 163 11.01 -4.24 -11.83
N LYS A 164 11.26 -3.07 -12.40
CA LYS A 164 12.60 -2.49 -12.52
C LYS A 164 13.27 -2.32 -11.15
N ASN A 165 12.57 -1.72 -10.19
CA ASN A 165 13.10 -1.41 -8.86
C ASN A 165 13.32 -2.65 -8.00
N SER A 166 12.42 -3.65 -8.08
CA SER A 166 12.54 -4.92 -7.35
C SER A 166 13.67 -5.81 -7.89
N LYS A 167 14.11 -5.57 -9.13
CA LYS A 167 15.04 -6.43 -9.86
C LYS A 167 14.55 -7.89 -9.91
N LEU A 168 13.24 -8.10 -9.94
CA LEU A 168 12.62 -9.40 -10.17
C LEU A 168 12.68 -9.70 -11.67
N ARG A 169 13.02 -10.95 -12.01
CA ARG A 169 13.08 -11.42 -13.40
C ARG A 169 11.98 -12.43 -13.63
N PHE A 170 11.29 -12.28 -14.74
CA PHE A 170 10.24 -13.19 -15.19
C PHE A 170 10.72 -13.96 -16.41
N SER A 171 10.30 -15.21 -16.54
CA SER A 171 10.58 -16.02 -17.72
C SER A 171 9.75 -15.58 -18.92
N ARG A 172 8.56 -15.05 -18.67
CA ARG A 172 7.66 -14.47 -19.67
C ARG A 172 6.81 -13.38 -19.04
N GLU A 173 6.38 -12.43 -19.86
CA GLU A 173 5.44 -11.36 -19.49
C GLU A 173 4.26 -11.40 -20.46
N TYR A 174 3.06 -11.31 -19.93
CA TYR A 174 1.82 -11.29 -20.70
C TYR A 174 0.95 -10.13 -20.25
N PHE A 175 0.30 -9.52 -21.23
CA PHE A 175 -0.72 -8.50 -21.02
C PHE A 175 -2.08 -9.13 -21.26
N TYR A 176 -3.07 -8.83 -20.42
CA TYR A 176 -4.42 -9.34 -20.59
C TYR A 176 -5.45 -8.24 -20.54
N ASN A 177 -6.50 -8.41 -21.34
CA ASN A 177 -7.66 -7.54 -21.33
C ASN A 177 -8.54 -7.91 -20.13
N ILE A 178 -8.97 -6.91 -19.34
CA ILE A 178 -9.79 -7.12 -18.14
C ILE A 178 -11.26 -7.43 -18.43
N GLU A 179 -11.69 -7.35 -19.69
CA GLU A 179 -13.04 -7.68 -20.08
C GLU A 179 -13.31 -9.17 -19.82
N PRO A 180 -14.28 -9.53 -18.96
CA PRO A 180 -14.49 -10.91 -18.53
C PRO A 180 -14.67 -11.91 -19.66
N THR A 181 -15.32 -11.49 -20.75
CA THR A 181 -15.57 -12.33 -21.93
C THR A 181 -14.30 -12.71 -22.70
N LYS A 182 -13.26 -11.90 -22.59
CA LYS A 182 -11.96 -12.12 -23.25
C LYS A 182 -10.95 -12.78 -22.33
N LEU A 183 -11.06 -12.54 -21.03
CA LEU A 183 -10.07 -12.96 -20.04
C LEU A 183 -9.89 -14.49 -20.03
N THR A 184 -10.98 -15.26 -19.96
CA THR A 184 -10.92 -16.72 -19.91
C THR A 184 -10.14 -17.28 -21.10
N LYS A 185 -10.49 -16.86 -22.32
CA LYS A 185 -9.81 -17.33 -23.54
C LYS A 185 -8.33 -16.97 -23.55
N GLN A 186 -7.97 -15.76 -23.13
CA GLN A 186 -6.58 -15.33 -23.04
C GLN A 186 -5.78 -16.16 -22.03
N ILE A 187 -6.36 -16.48 -20.87
CA ILE A 187 -5.72 -17.33 -19.87
C ILE A 187 -5.52 -18.75 -20.39
N GLU A 188 -6.50 -19.31 -21.10
CA GLU A 188 -6.39 -20.61 -21.76
C GLU A 188 -5.24 -20.64 -22.77
N GLU A 189 -5.15 -19.62 -23.62
CA GLU A 189 -4.06 -19.47 -24.61
C GLU A 189 -2.68 -19.34 -23.93
N ILE A 190 -2.55 -18.44 -22.95
CA ILE A 190 -1.29 -18.20 -22.20
C ILE A 190 -0.81 -19.46 -21.49
N THR A 191 -1.75 -20.22 -20.91
CA THR A 191 -1.45 -21.43 -20.16
C THR A 191 -1.34 -22.67 -21.04
N ASN A 192 -1.62 -22.58 -22.34
CA ASN A 192 -1.76 -23.73 -23.25
C ASN A 192 -2.75 -24.77 -22.69
N TYR A 193 -3.88 -24.31 -22.16
CA TYR A 193 -4.85 -25.17 -21.47
C TYR A 193 -5.30 -26.35 -22.34
N ASP A 194 -5.74 -26.09 -23.57
CA ASP A 194 -6.21 -27.14 -24.50
C ASP A 194 -5.16 -28.19 -24.75
N ARG A 195 -3.92 -27.77 -24.96
CA ARG A 195 -2.81 -28.71 -25.17
C ARG A 195 -2.55 -29.57 -23.94
N ARG A 196 -2.59 -29.00 -22.76
CA ARG A 196 -2.40 -29.74 -21.50
C ARG A 196 -3.55 -30.69 -21.25
N LYS A 197 -4.78 -30.26 -21.51
CA LYS A 197 -6.00 -31.07 -21.41
C LYS A 197 -5.89 -32.25 -22.37
N GLN A 198 -5.50 -32.04 -23.63
CA GLN A 198 -5.34 -33.11 -24.62
C GLN A 198 -4.24 -34.10 -24.22
N ASN A 199 -3.08 -33.62 -23.78
CA ASN A 199 -1.98 -34.48 -23.32
C ASN A 199 -2.43 -35.35 -22.13
N LEU A 200 -3.18 -34.79 -21.17
CA LEU A 200 -3.71 -35.56 -20.06
C LEU A 200 -4.72 -36.62 -20.50
N LEU A 201 -5.62 -36.29 -21.42
CA LEU A 201 -6.59 -37.24 -21.99
C LEU A 201 -5.88 -38.38 -22.74
N ASP A 202 -4.83 -38.08 -23.47
CA ASP A 202 -4.05 -39.08 -24.20
C ASP A 202 -3.26 -39.99 -23.24
N GLU A 203 -2.74 -39.45 -22.13
CA GLU A 203 -2.09 -40.22 -21.09
C GLU A 203 -3.09 -41.15 -20.37
N ILE A 204 -4.27 -40.64 -20.03
CA ILE A 204 -5.35 -41.45 -19.45
C ILE A 204 -5.73 -42.60 -20.39
N LYS A 205 -5.93 -42.32 -21.69
CA LYS A 205 -6.22 -43.36 -22.70
C LYS A 205 -5.12 -44.39 -22.74
N ARG A 206 -3.84 -43.98 -22.70
CA ARG A 206 -2.69 -44.89 -22.71
C ARG A 206 -2.71 -45.81 -21.50
N VAL A 207 -2.84 -45.23 -20.27
CA VAL A 207 -2.91 -46.01 -19.02
C VAL A 207 -4.09 -46.98 -19.05
N TRP A 208 -5.23 -46.57 -19.60
CA TRP A 208 -6.42 -47.41 -19.73
C TRP A 208 -6.18 -48.59 -20.72
N SER A 209 -5.49 -48.35 -21.81
CA SER A 209 -5.17 -49.41 -22.78
C SER A 209 -4.15 -50.41 -22.23
N GLU A 210 -3.25 -49.99 -21.35
CA GLU A 210 -2.26 -50.85 -20.70
C GLU A 210 -2.86 -51.73 -19.58
N HIS A 211 -3.94 -51.27 -18.92
CA HIS A 211 -4.64 -52.01 -17.85
C HIS A 211 -5.86 -52.77 -18.39
N LYS A 212 -5.63 -53.70 -19.30
CA LYS A 212 -6.69 -54.57 -19.79
C LYS A 212 -7.29 -55.42 -18.65
N GLY A 213 -8.41 -54.99 -18.07
CA GLY A 213 -9.25 -55.80 -17.21
C GLY A 213 -9.75 -55.21 -15.90
N GLY A 214 -9.45 -53.97 -15.58
CA GLY A 214 -10.01 -53.31 -14.41
C GLY A 214 -11.00 -52.21 -14.78
N MET A 215 -12.26 -52.36 -14.31
CA MET A 215 -13.26 -51.30 -14.47
C MET A 215 -12.90 -50.14 -13.49
N LEU A 216 -12.17 -49.13 -14.00
CA LEU A 216 -12.03 -47.86 -13.29
C LEU A 216 -13.20 -46.95 -13.73
N GLU A 217 -14.17 -46.72 -12.87
CA GLU A 217 -15.13 -45.65 -13.11
C GLU A 217 -14.39 -44.29 -13.09
N PHE A 218 -14.28 -43.73 -14.25
CA PHE A 218 -13.67 -42.42 -14.42
C PHE A 218 -14.76 -41.36 -14.32
N TYR A 219 -14.73 -40.58 -13.23
CA TYR A 219 -15.49 -39.34 -13.16
C TYR A 219 -14.66 -38.22 -13.81
N PRO A 220 -15.14 -37.62 -14.92
CA PRO A 220 -14.48 -36.44 -15.46
C PRO A 220 -14.49 -35.33 -14.41
N PRO A 221 -13.43 -34.51 -14.35
CA PRO A 221 -13.45 -33.33 -13.47
C PRO A 221 -14.70 -32.50 -13.78
N ILE A 222 -15.43 -32.15 -12.75
CA ILE A 222 -16.59 -31.28 -12.84
C ILE A 222 -16.10 -29.91 -13.31
N ASP A 223 -16.72 -29.37 -14.39
CA ASP A 223 -16.42 -28.09 -15.00
C ASP A 223 -16.54 -26.90 -14.02
#